data_b3b8071a589fa582d19b5abd138dac40
#
_entry.id   b3b8071a589fa582d19b5abd138dac40
#
_cell.length_a   1.000
_cell.length_b   1.000
_cell.length_c   1.000
_cell.angle_alpha   90.00
_cell.angle_beta   90.00
_cell.angle_gamma   90.00
#
_symmetry.space_group_name_H-M   'P 1'
#
loop_
_entity.id
_entity.type
_entity.pdbx_description
1 polymer ?
#
loop_
_entity_poly.entity_id
_entity_poly.type
_entity_poly.pdbx_seq_one_letter_code
_entity_poly.pdbx_strand_id
1 'polypeptide(L)'
;MNTAALTAFIKKQPIGFGCGLLCLVLAVLLYVRSSKIDDSQAVYEAKATERTQILANVRNSEHLHEQVAEMQARAKEMESRLIHAGQLAVNLQYFYKLEAENEVKLMDVRQGVIPRGTKSLYLAIPYSVTVQGSYKHVLAFLQRLEAGAHFCQFKSVTIGKFVGGEGAGSTGGSNTSMNLTLNIELLGTL
;
A
#
# COMPACT_ATOMS: atom_id res chain seq x y z
N MET A 1 -49.29 -7.23 -59.06
CA MET A 1 -50.65 -7.02 -58.49
C MET A 1 -51.34 -5.98 -59.32
N ASN A 2 -52.43 -6.34 -60.03
CA ASN A 2 -53.10 -5.49 -60.99
C ASN A 2 -53.83 -4.32 -60.28
N THR A 3 -53.45 -3.10 -60.58
CA THR A 3 -54.06 -1.88 -60.08
C THR A 3 -55.54 -1.77 -60.36
N ALA A 4 -55.98 -2.41 -61.45
CA ALA A 4 -57.43 -2.49 -61.85
C ALA A 4 -58.29 -3.36 -60.89
N ALA A 5 -57.74 -4.39 -60.27
CA ALA A 5 -58.46 -5.23 -59.29
C ALA A 5 -58.57 -4.48 -57.93
N LEU A 6 -57.61 -3.68 -57.55
CA LEU A 6 -57.59 -2.87 -56.33
C LEU A 6 -58.67 -1.77 -56.40
N THR A 7 -58.79 -1.08 -57.54
CA THR A 7 -59.75 -0.01 -57.72
C THR A 7 -61.24 -0.52 -57.76
N ALA A 8 -61.42 -1.73 -58.27
CA ALA A 8 -62.73 -2.39 -58.26
C ALA A 8 -63.21 -2.81 -56.84
N PHE A 9 -62.26 -3.25 -56.00
CA PHE A 9 -62.49 -3.62 -54.60
C PHE A 9 -62.80 -2.41 -53.71
N ILE A 10 -62.12 -1.27 -53.94
CA ILE A 10 -62.34 0.00 -53.24
C ILE A 10 -63.78 0.55 -53.52
N LYS A 11 -64.24 0.35 -54.75
CA LYS A 11 -65.55 0.84 -55.15
C LYS A 11 -66.74 0.00 -54.59
N LYS A 12 -66.51 -1.26 -54.19
CA LYS A 12 -67.51 -2.19 -53.70
C LYS A 12 -67.71 -2.12 -52.17
N GLN A 13 -66.74 -1.65 -51.40
CA GLN A 13 -66.81 -1.47 -49.94
C GLN A 13 -66.01 -0.25 -49.45
N PRO A 14 -66.52 0.98 -49.67
CA PRO A 14 -65.77 2.19 -49.35
C PRO A 14 -65.58 2.40 -47.83
N ILE A 15 -66.47 1.90 -46.99
CA ILE A 15 -66.41 2.02 -45.55
C ILE A 15 -65.34 1.13 -44.94
N GLY A 16 -65.19 -0.10 -45.46
CA GLY A 16 -64.11 -1.04 -44.98
C GLY A 16 -62.72 -0.57 -45.31
N PHE A 17 -62.50 0.00 -46.50
CA PHE A 17 -61.22 0.54 -46.91
C PHE A 17 -60.83 1.78 -46.12
N GLY A 18 -61.79 2.68 -45.84
CA GLY A 18 -61.60 3.85 -44.99
C GLY A 18 -61.20 3.50 -43.58
N CYS A 19 -61.84 2.49 -43.00
CA CYS A 19 -61.50 2.00 -41.67
C CYS A 19 -60.11 1.31 -41.61
N GLY A 20 -59.79 0.51 -42.64
CA GLY A 20 -58.48 -0.12 -42.75
C GLY A 20 -57.34 0.90 -42.87
N LEU A 21 -57.53 1.95 -43.66
CA LEU A 21 -56.51 3.01 -43.83
C LEU A 21 -56.36 3.82 -42.52
N LEU A 22 -57.47 4.11 -41.82
CA LEU A 22 -57.46 4.79 -40.53
C LEU A 22 -56.71 3.96 -39.46
N CYS A 23 -56.95 2.64 -39.39
CA CYS A 23 -56.23 1.74 -38.51
C CYS A 23 -54.72 1.71 -38.81
N LEU A 24 -54.34 1.73 -40.11
CA LEU A 24 -52.94 1.71 -40.52
C LEU A 24 -52.25 3.03 -40.10
N VAL A 25 -52.90 4.17 -40.28
CA VAL A 25 -52.37 5.46 -39.83
C VAL A 25 -52.21 5.50 -38.31
N LEU A 26 -53.20 4.99 -37.55
CA LEU A 26 -53.10 4.91 -36.09
C LEU A 26 -51.98 3.98 -35.66
N ALA A 27 -51.79 2.83 -36.31
CA ALA A 27 -50.73 1.91 -36.01
C ALA A 27 -49.34 2.54 -36.22
N VAL A 28 -49.13 3.29 -37.33
CA VAL A 28 -47.92 4.02 -37.62
C VAL A 28 -47.68 5.11 -36.58
N LEU A 29 -48.70 5.87 -36.20
CA LEU A 29 -48.60 6.92 -35.17
C LEU A 29 -48.23 6.34 -33.81
N LEU A 30 -48.80 5.20 -33.43
CA LEU A 30 -48.48 4.51 -32.18
C LEU A 30 -47.03 3.99 -32.21
N TYR A 31 -46.59 3.43 -33.33
CA TYR A 31 -45.22 2.95 -33.49
C TYR A 31 -44.17 4.07 -33.36
N VAL A 32 -44.40 5.21 -34.03
CA VAL A 32 -43.50 6.38 -33.92
C VAL A 32 -43.49 6.97 -32.51
N ARG A 33 -44.67 6.95 -31.85
CA ARG A 33 -44.77 7.46 -30.47
C ARG A 33 -44.08 6.55 -29.46
N SER A 34 -44.17 5.21 -29.59
CA SER A 34 -43.49 4.27 -28.69
C SER A 34 -41.98 4.38 -28.81
N SER A 35 -41.44 4.50 -30.04
CA SER A 35 -40.02 4.69 -30.28
C SER A 35 -39.46 5.94 -29.59
N LYS A 36 -40.19 7.05 -29.57
CA LYS A 36 -39.75 8.26 -28.86
C LYS A 36 -39.82 8.16 -27.34
N ILE A 37 -40.69 7.32 -26.81
CA ILE A 37 -40.79 7.07 -25.37
C ILE A 37 -39.58 6.26 -24.91
N ASP A 38 -39.21 5.21 -25.65
CA ASP A 38 -38.07 4.36 -25.36
C ASP A 38 -36.75 5.16 -25.37
N ASP A 39 -36.55 6.03 -26.38
CA ASP A 39 -35.38 6.92 -26.44
C ASP A 39 -35.32 7.88 -25.24
N SER A 40 -36.49 8.41 -24.82
CA SER A 40 -36.54 9.30 -23.65
C SER A 40 -36.25 8.55 -22.35
N GLN A 41 -36.74 7.33 -22.19
CA GLN A 41 -36.45 6.50 -21.01
C GLN A 41 -34.97 6.16 -20.92
N ALA A 42 -34.32 5.78 -22.02
CA ALA A 42 -32.90 5.51 -22.07
C ALA A 42 -32.05 6.73 -21.63
N VAL A 43 -32.46 7.94 -22.07
CA VAL A 43 -31.80 9.19 -21.64
C VAL A 43 -32.02 9.46 -20.14
N TYR A 44 -33.19 9.21 -19.60
CA TYR A 44 -33.48 9.36 -18.17
C TYR A 44 -32.70 8.37 -17.32
N GLU A 45 -32.59 7.11 -17.73
CA GLU A 45 -31.84 6.09 -17.04
C GLU A 45 -30.33 6.40 -17.07
N ALA A 46 -29.80 6.84 -18.23
CA ALA A 46 -28.41 7.27 -18.34
C ALA A 46 -28.10 8.45 -17.40
N LYS A 47 -28.97 9.46 -17.36
CA LYS A 47 -28.81 10.59 -16.43
C LYS A 47 -29.01 10.20 -14.97
N ALA A 48 -29.87 9.26 -14.65
CA ALA A 48 -30.04 8.74 -13.29
C ALA A 48 -28.78 8.01 -12.83
N THR A 49 -28.17 7.21 -13.70
CA THR A 49 -26.91 6.51 -13.43
C THR A 49 -25.76 7.50 -13.25
N GLU A 50 -25.67 8.50 -14.12
CA GLU A 50 -24.67 9.57 -13.99
C GLU A 50 -24.78 10.32 -12.66
N ARG A 51 -26.01 10.68 -12.25
CA ARG A 51 -26.24 11.32 -10.94
C ARG A 51 -25.81 10.44 -9.77
N THR A 52 -26.12 9.15 -9.81
CA THR A 52 -25.69 8.22 -8.75
C THR A 52 -24.17 8.08 -8.70
N GLN A 53 -23.49 8.05 -9.83
CA GLN A 53 -22.04 8.04 -9.91
C GLN A 53 -21.42 9.34 -9.37
N ILE A 54 -21.97 10.50 -9.76
CA ILE A 54 -21.50 11.80 -9.25
C ILE A 54 -21.69 11.87 -7.73
N LEU A 55 -22.84 11.47 -7.21
CA LEU A 55 -23.10 11.46 -5.76
C LEU A 55 -22.15 10.51 -5.02
N ALA A 56 -21.88 9.32 -5.58
CA ALA A 56 -20.90 8.39 -5.01
C ALA A 56 -19.50 8.99 -5.02
N ASN A 57 -19.09 9.63 -6.11
CA ASN A 57 -17.78 10.29 -6.21
C ASN A 57 -17.65 11.46 -5.23
N VAL A 58 -18.68 12.30 -5.07
CA VAL A 58 -18.70 13.39 -4.08
C VAL A 58 -18.60 12.84 -2.67
N ARG A 59 -19.36 11.80 -2.35
CA ARG A 59 -19.28 11.14 -1.04
C ARG A 59 -17.93 10.52 -0.75
N ASN A 60 -17.31 9.91 -1.75
CA ASN A 60 -15.97 9.35 -1.63
C ASN A 60 -14.89 10.45 -1.54
N SER A 61 -15.11 11.61 -2.19
CA SER A 61 -14.17 12.73 -2.15
C SER A 61 -14.18 13.49 -0.82
N GLU A 62 -15.27 13.43 -0.07
CA GLU A 62 -15.39 14.12 1.22
C GLU A 62 -14.36 13.62 2.25
N HIS A 63 -14.01 12.32 2.20
CA HIS A 63 -12.97 11.73 3.05
C HIS A 63 -11.58 11.65 2.41
N LEU A 64 -11.45 12.02 1.14
CA LEU A 64 -10.18 11.88 0.42
C LEU A 64 -9.09 12.81 1.00
N HIS A 65 -9.45 14.02 1.38
CA HIS A 65 -8.52 14.97 2.02
C HIS A 65 -8.00 14.45 3.36
N GLU A 66 -8.86 13.86 4.16
CA GLU A 66 -8.48 13.26 5.44
C GLU A 66 -7.57 12.05 5.24
N GLN A 67 -7.90 11.18 4.30
CA GLN A 67 -7.07 10.03 3.93
C GLN A 67 -5.70 10.44 3.40
N VAL A 68 -5.61 11.47 2.57
CA VAL A 68 -4.35 12.01 2.06
C VAL A 68 -3.52 12.60 3.20
N ALA A 69 -4.14 13.36 4.11
CA ALA A 69 -3.45 13.92 5.27
C ALA A 69 -2.93 12.82 6.20
N GLU A 70 -3.73 11.77 6.45
CA GLU A 70 -3.31 10.61 7.24
C GLU A 70 -2.15 9.86 6.56
N MET A 71 -2.23 9.60 5.25
CA MET A 71 -1.15 8.98 4.50
C MET A 71 0.14 9.80 4.54
N GLN A 72 0.03 11.12 4.41
CA GLN A 72 1.19 12.01 4.52
C GLN A 72 1.81 11.99 5.92
N ALA A 73 0.99 11.97 6.97
CA ALA A 73 1.47 11.86 8.34
C ALA A 73 2.21 10.53 8.57
N ARG A 74 1.63 9.42 8.09
CA ARG A 74 2.26 8.08 8.16
C ARG A 74 3.54 8.01 7.34
N ALA A 75 3.56 8.59 6.15
CA ALA A 75 4.77 8.66 5.31
C ALA A 75 5.89 9.43 6.02
N LYS A 76 5.59 10.57 6.63
CA LYS A 76 6.54 11.36 7.41
C LYS A 76 7.05 10.62 8.65
N GLU A 77 6.20 9.86 9.33
CA GLU A 77 6.62 8.99 10.42
C GLU A 77 7.58 7.90 9.93
N MET A 78 7.26 7.24 8.81
CA MET A 78 8.15 6.26 8.21
C MET A 78 9.50 6.87 7.80
N GLU A 79 9.48 8.05 7.18
CA GLU A 79 10.70 8.78 6.82
C GLU A 79 11.59 9.08 8.04
N SER A 80 11.00 9.46 9.17
CA SER A 80 11.77 9.73 10.40
C SER A 80 12.45 8.48 10.98
N ARG A 81 12.00 7.29 10.61
CA ARG A 81 12.58 6.00 11.01
C ARG A 81 13.65 5.48 10.05
N LEU A 82 13.84 6.14 8.90
CA LEU A 82 14.88 5.80 7.95
C LEU A 82 16.21 6.42 8.35
N ILE A 83 17.30 5.69 8.10
CA ILE A 83 18.64 6.24 8.26
C ILE A 83 19.13 6.85 6.95
N HIS A 84 20.06 7.82 7.05
CA HIS A 84 20.72 8.38 5.87
C HIS A 84 22.06 7.72 5.64
N ALA A 85 22.25 7.15 4.45
CA ALA A 85 23.47 6.43 4.08
C ALA A 85 24.75 7.28 4.22
N GLY A 86 24.63 8.59 3.95
CA GLY A 86 25.75 9.54 4.06
C GLY A 86 26.10 9.97 5.47
N GLN A 87 25.30 9.67 6.49
CA GLN A 87 25.49 10.16 7.86
C GLN A 87 26.03 9.08 8.81
N LEU A 88 27.16 8.47 8.45
CA LEU A 88 27.76 7.37 9.21
C LEU A 88 27.92 7.68 10.70
N ALA A 89 28.37 8.88 11.05
CA ALA A 89 28.60 9.27 12.44
C ALA A 89 27.30 9.28 13.27
N VAL A 90 26.20 9.77 12.70
CA VAL A 90 24.88 9.79 13.33
C VAL A 90 24.34 8.37 13.49
N ASN A 91 24.51 7.55 12.45
CA ASN A 91 24.08 6.16 12.48
C ASN A 91 24.86 5.33 13.53
N LEU A 92 26.15 5.58 13.70
CA LEU A 92 26.96 4.95 14.74
C LEU A 92 26.56 5.41 16.14
N GLN A 93 26.20 6.69 16.30
CA GLN A 93 25.72 7.22 17.57
C GLN A 93 24.50 6.48 18.09
N TYR A 94 23.63 6.01 17.21
CA TYR A 94 22.49 5.17 17.56
C TYR A 94 22.92 3.87 18.28
N PHE A 95 23.96 3.19 17.79
CA PHE A 95 24.48 1.98 18.43
C PHE A 95 25.14 2.26 19.77
N TYR A 96 25.89 3.37 19.90
CA TYR A 96 26.47 3.78 21.18
C TYR A 96 25.41 4.15 22.22
N LYS A 97 24.30 4.72 21.78
CA LYS A 97 23.15 4.97 22.67
C LYS A 97 22.55 3.67 23.16
N LEU A 98 22.37 2.68 22.27
CA LEU A 98 21.86 1.35 22.64
C LEU A 98 22.83 0.62 23.58
N GLU A 99 24.14 0.76 23.40
CA GLU A 99 25.18 0.24 24.32
C GLU A 99 24.98 0.77 25.72
N ALA A 100 24.85 2.08 25.87
CA ALA A 100 24.68 2.75 27.17
C ALA A 100 23.36 2.37 27.84
N GLU A 101 22.27 2.28 27.08
CA GLU A 101 20.92 1.97 27.60
C GLU A 101 20.81 0.51 28.09
N ASN A 102 21.54 -0.43 27.50
CA ASN A 102 21.40 -1.86 27.79
C ASN A 102 22.57 -2.46 28.57
N GLU A 103 23.51 -1.63 29.02
CA GLU A 103 24.69 -2.08 29.81
C GLU A 103 25.48 -3.21 29.11
N VAL A 104 25.58 -3.15 27.80
CA VAL A 104 26.41 -4.05 26.99
C VAL A 104 27.66 -3.30 26.53
N LYS A 105 28.68 -4.00 26.14
CA LYS A 105 29.90 -3.42 25.58
C LYS A 105 29.94 -3.66 24.08
N LEU A 106 29.94 -2.58 23.31
CA LEU A 106 30.08 -2.60 21.87
C LEU A 106 31.57 -2.84 21.54
N MET A 107 31.89 -3.97 20.93
CA MET A 107 33.26 -4.35 20.57
C MET A 107 33.65 -3.86 19.20
N ASP A 108 32.73 -3.97 18.25
CA ASP A 108 32.96 -3.57 16.86
C ASP A 108 31.60 -3.21 16.18
N VAL A 109 31.64 -2.14 15.40
CA VAL A 109 30.53 -1.75 14.51
C VAL A 109 31.07 -1.32 13.17
N ARG A 110 30.67 -2.02 12.12
CA ARG A 110 31.12 -1.74 10.76
C ARG A 110 29.94 -1.64 9.83
N GLN A 111 29.93 -0.58 9.03
CA GLN A 111 29.02 -0.47 7.89
C GLN A 111 29.61 -1.27 6.72
N GLY A 112 28.81 -2.16 6.16
CA GLY A 112 29.18 -2.90 4.97
C GLY A 112 29.03 -2.09 3.69
N VAL A 113 29.33 -2.72 2.57
CA VAL A 113 29.22 -2.08 1.24
C VAL A 113 27.76 -1.94 0.87
N ILE A 114 27.35 -0.72 0.57
CA ILE A 114 25.99 -0.44 0.09
C ILE A 114 25.86 -0.94 -1.35
N PRO A 115 24.85 -1.80 -1.67
CA PRO A 115 24.66 -2.28 -3.02
C PRO A 115 24.37 -1.11 -3.98
N ARG A 116 25.24 -0.93 -4.98
CA ARG A 116 25.04 0.07 -6.03
C ARG A 116 24.15 -0.51 -7.12
N GLY A 117 23.14 0.22 -7.56
CA GLY A 117 22.38 -0.13 -8.75
C GLY A 117 20.90 -0.48 -8.55
N THR A 118 20.37 -0.44 -7.36
CA THR A 118 18.93 -0.51 -7.14
C THR A 118 18.29 0.85 -7.43
N LYS A 119 17.41 0.91 -8.41
CA LYS A 119 16.52 2.06 -8.66
C LYS A 119 15.44 2.18 -7.56
N SER A 120 15.72 1.64 -6.38
CA SER A 120 14.82 1.66 -5.23
C SER A 120 14.94 2.99 -4.50
N LEU A 121 13.80 3.51 -4.07
CA LEU A 121 13.74 4.73 -3.25
C LEU A 121 14.41 4.51 -1.89
N TYR A 122 14.49 3.26 -1.43
CA TYR A 122 15.05 2.85 -0.15
C TYR A 122 16.21 1.90 -0.36
N LEU A 123 17.21 2.03 0.50
CA LEU A 123 18.44 1.23 0.49
C LEU A 123 18.52 0.40 1.77
N ALA A 124 18.89 -0.87 1.62
CA ALA A 124 19.28 -1.69 2.75
C ALA A 124 20.77 -1.45 3.02
N ILE A 125 21.08 -0.87 4.16
CA ILE A 125 22.45 -0.53 4.56
C ILE A 125 22.92 -1.61 5.53
N PRO A 126 23.88 -2.45 5.14
CA PRO A 126 24.36 -3.54 5.97
C PRO A 126 25.29 -3.03 7.08
N TYR A 127 25.08 -3.57 8.28
CA TYR A 127 25.92 -3.35 9.45
C TYR A 127 26.32 -4.70 10.06
N SER A 128 27.60 -4.80 10.44
CA SER A 128 28.10 -5.89 11.29
C SER A 128 28.38 -5.32 12.66
N VAL A 129 27.73 -5.86 13.68
CA VAL A 129 27.81 -5.38 15.06
C VAL A 129 28.22 -6.52 15.97
N THR A 130 29.25 -6.31 16.78
CA THR A 130 29.67 -7.27 17.80
C THR A 130 29.55 -6.66 19.18
N VAL A 131 28.80 -7.33 20.03
CA VAL A 131 28.45 -6.87 21.38
C VAL A 131 28.83 -7.93 22.41
N GLN A 132 29.37 -7.50 23.56
CA GLN A 132 29.67 -8.33 24.69
C GLN A 132 28.85 -7.93 25.91
N GLY A 133 28.30 -8.93 26.62
CA GLY A 133 27.53 -8.66 27.84
C GLY A 133 27.01 -9.93 28.50
N SER A 134 26.24 -9.77 29.57
CA SER A 134 25.51 -10.90 30.15
C SER A 134 24.36 -11.31 29.23
N TYR A 135 23.91 -12.55 29.32
CA TYR A 135 22.80 -13.05 28.50
C TYR A 135 21.56 -12.14 28.54
N LYS A 136 21.21 -11.68 29.75
CA LYS A 136 20.06 -10.81 29.96
C LYS A 136 20.20 -9.46 29.21
N HIS A 137 21.36 -8.83 29.30
CA HIS A 137 21.64 -7.53 28.66
C HIS A 137 21.73 -7.65 27.13
N VAL A 138 22.35 -8.74 26.65
CA VAL A 138 22.39 -9.06 25.21
C VAL A 138 20.99 -9.27 24.64
N LEU A 139 20.11 -9.96 25.36
CA LEU A 139 18.72 -10.17 24.94
C LEU A 139 17.93 -8.84 24.94
N ALA A 140 18.11 -8.01 25.98
CA ALA A 140 17.49 -6.68 26.04
C ALA A 140 17.96 -5.79 24.89
N PHE A 141 19.26 -5.83 24.56
CA PHE A 141 19.81 -5.12 23.40
C PHE A 141 19.15 -5.55 22.09
N LEU A 142 18.96 -6.86 21.86
CA LEU A 142 18.26 -7.38 20.68
C LEU A 142 16.82 -6.90 20.59
N GLN A 143 16.09 -6.99 21.70
CA GLN A 143 14.70 -6.52 21.78
C GLN A 143 14.61 -5.00 21.51
N ARG A 144 15.55 -4.24 22.06
CA ARG A 144 15.57 -2.80 21.88
C ARG A 144 15.96 -2.41 20.43
N LEU A 145 16.82 -3.20 19.80
CA LEU A 145 17.21 -3.01 18.40
C LEU A 145 16.02 -3.32 17.45
N GLU A 146 15.26 -4.37 17.73
CA GLU A 146 14.08 -4.77 16.94
C GLU A 146 12.94 -3.76 17.07
N ALA A 147 12.61 -3.35 18.31
CA ALA A 147 11.57 -2.37 18.61
C ALA A 147 12.04 -0.92 18.53
N GLY A 148 13.25 -0.67 18.05
CA GLY A 148 13.91 0.63 18.08
C GLY A 148 13.36 1.67 17.11
N ALA A 149 14.05 2.82 17.06
CA ALA A 149 13.65 3.96 16.24
C ALA A 149 13.78 3.69 14.73
N HIS A 150 14.67 2.80 14.33
CA HIS A 150 14.96 2.52 12.92
C HIS A 150 14.48 1.14 12.50
N PHE A 151 14.09 1.01 11.22
CA PHE A 151 13.71 -0.28 10.65
C PHE A 151 14.96 -1.15 10.47
N CYS A 152 14.95 -2.28 11.18
CA CYS A 152 16.05 -3.23 11.20
C CYS A 152 15.63 -4.60 10.69
N GLN A 153 16.45 -5.20 9.83
CA GLN A 153 16.29 -6.59 9.39
C GLN A 153 17.51 -7.39 9.83
N PHE A 154 17.29 -8.44 10.63
CA PHE A 154 18.34 -9.37 11.01
C PHE A 154 18.63 -10.35 9.87
N LYS A 155 19.89 -10.42 9.44
CA LYS A 155 20.36 -11.41 8.45
C LYS A 155 20.95 -12.63 9.13
N SER A 156 21.82 -12.40 10.13
CA SER A 156 22.34 -13.47 10.94
C SER A 156 22.62 -12.99 12.36
N VAL A 157 22.40 -13.88 13.30
CA VAL A 157 22.61 -13.67 14.74
C VAL A 157 23.42 -14.86 15.25
N THR A 158 24.62 -14.60 15.78
CA THR A 158 25.49 -15.63 16.37
C THR A 158 25.77 -15.27 17.81
N ILE A 159 25.41 -16.15 18.73
CA ILE A 159 25.66 -16.00 20.15
C ILE A 159 26.68 -17.05 20.57
N GLY A 160 27.82 -16.61 21.12
CA GLY A 160 28.89 -17.46 21.63
C GLY A 160 29.17 -17.15 23.10
N LYS A 161 29.72 -18.12 23.84
CA LYS A 161 30.30 -17.84 25.14
C LYS A 161 31.64 -17.11 24.95
N PHE A 162 31.84 -16.04 25.72
CA PHE A 162 33.17 -15.44 25.80
C PHE A 162 34.02 -16.27 26.74
N VAL A 163 34.96 -17.01 26.17
CA VAL A 163 36.03 -17.66 26.94
C VAL A 163 37.13 -16.62 27.09
N GLY A 164 37.06 -15.83 28.16
CA GLY A 164 38.13 -14.89 28.50
C GLY A 164 39.44 -15.68 28.71
N GLY A 165 40.52 -15.23 28.07
CA GLY A 165 41.87 -15.79 28.27
C GLY A 165 42.22 -15.78 29.76
N GLU A 166 42.99 -16.78 30.17
CA GLU A 166 43.54 -17.00 31.52
C GLU A 166 44.14 -15.73 32.11
N GLY A 167 43.55 -15.20 33.17
CA GLY A 167 44.19 -14.07 33.86
C GLY A 167 43.33 -13.31 34.89
N ALA A 168 42.10 -13.71 35.20
CA ALA A 168 41.39 -13.09 36.30
C ALA A 168 40.74 -14.15 37.17
N GLY A 169 41.27 -14.31 38.38
CA GLY A 169 40.78 -15.22 39.40
C GLY A 169 39.29 -15.12 39.60
N SER A 170 38.59 -16.15 39.24
CA SER A 170 37.14 -16.28 39.38
C SER A 170 36.78 -16.69 40.79
N THR A 171 36.40 -15.74 41.61
CA THR A 171 35.57 -16.00 42.78
C THR A 171 34.11 -15.92 42.34
N GLY A 172 33.46 -17.08 42.29
CA GLY A 172 32.04 -17.39 42.35
C GLY A 172 31.00 -16.30 42.01
N GLY A 173 30.66 -16.19 40.74
CA GLY A 173 29.43 -15.50 40.32
C GLY A 173 29.17 -15.82 38.87
N SER A 174 28.03 -16.40 38.53
CA SER A 174 27.62 -16.89 37.21
C SER A 174 27.33 -15.79 36.19
N ASN A 175 28.20 -14.82 36.06
CA ASN A 175 28.13 -13.86 34.95
C ASN A 175 28.97 -14.37 33.77
N THR A 176 28.45 -15.38 33.10
CA THR A 176 29.01 -15.84 31.83
C THR A 176 28.85 -14.73 30.81
N SER A 177 29.94 -14.03 30.49
CA SER A 177 29.94 -13.06 29.41
C SER A 177 29.70 -13.76 28.09
N MET A 178 28.81 -13.22 27.30
CA MET A 178 28.50 -13.71 25.96
C MET A 178 28.93 -12.71 24.91
N ASN A 179 29.37 -13.24 23.79
CA ASN A 179 29.62 -12.49 22.57
C ASN A 179 28.43 -12.67 21.62
N LEU A 180 27.85 -11.57 21.18
CA LEU A 180 26.81 -11.52 20.18
C LEU A 180 27.38 -10.88 18.92
N THR A 181 27.37 -11.60 17.81
CA THR A 181 27.70 -11.05 16.49
C THR A 181 26.43 -10.99 15.64
N LEU A 182 26.12 -9.81 15.17
CA LEU A 182 24.94 -9.51 14.38
C LEU A 182 25.33 -9.02 12.99
N ASN A 183 24.70 -9.58 11.97
CA ASN A 183 24.66 -8.95 10.67
C ASN A 183 23.22 -8.48 10.42
N ILE A 184 23.05 -7.19 10.32
CA ILE A 184 21.74 -6.52 10.18
C ILE A 184 21.74 -5.61 8.98
N GLU A 185 20.57 -5.36 8.45
CA GLU A 185 20.34 -4.32 7.45
C GLU A 185 19.41 -3.28 8.03
N LEU A 186 19.82 -2.03 8.01
CA LEU A 186 18.98 -0.89 8.35
C LEU A 186 18.42 -0.28 7.07
N LEU A 187 17.13 0.05 7.09
CA LEU A 187 16.47 0.69 5.96
C LEU A 187 16.81 2.18 5.95
N GLY A 188 17.30 2.67 4.82
CA GLY A 188 17.73 4.06 4.70
C GLY A 188 17.45 4.67 3.34
N THR A 189 17.77 5.95 3.24
CA THR A 189 17.76 6.74 2.01
C THR A 189 19.17 7.19 1.65
N LEU A 190 19.36 7.57 0.39
CA LEU A 190 20.61 8.15 -0.12
C LEU A 190 20.90 9.52 0.49
#